data_17479f43dcab953a9480bf6398f38e96
#
_entry.id   17479f43dcab953a9480bf6398f38e96
#
_cell.length_a   1.000
_cell.length_b   1.000
_cell.length_c   1.000
_cell.angle_alpha   90.00
_cell.angle_beta   90.00
_cell.angle_gamma   90.00
#
_symmetry.space_group_name_H-M   'P 1'
#
loop_
_entity.id
_entity.type
_entity.pdbx_description
1 polymer ?
#
loop_
_entity_poly.entity_id
_entity_poly.type
_entity_poly.pdbx_seq_one_letter_code
_entity_poly.pdbx_strand_id
1 'polypeptide(L)'
;MKIIFYFFIIVFTMQLNAQNNYPIVLIHGFMGWGEDEMGEYNYWGGNKSYADMIRESGNTVFELSVGPVSSNWDRAVEAYYQLKGGQVDYGNSHSKKYNIEQKPSNKIYKGLYPQWDENNPIHIIGHSMGGQTARMLQYLLSQEFFINEGTNQKEESNLLGDTHNRWIKSITSISTPHDGTTLTEIVTKTIPFIQYFVGVAGVIGTRFYDFDLDHWRFKMKNNESWTNYLNRMKQHSAWETKNISSWDLSLDGARELNNHLQASADVYYFSIVTSTTE
;
A
#
# COMPACT_ATOMS: atom_id res chain seq x y z
N MET A 1 -41.13 31.71 58.51
CA MET A 1 -40.05 30.76 58.34
C MET A 1 -39.95 30.39 56.87
N LYS A 2 -39.03 30.99 56.12
CA LYS A 2 -38.91 30.77 54.66
C LYS A 2 -37.83 29.69 54.47
N ILE A 3 -38.21 28.52 53.99
CA ILE A 3 -37.30 27.43 53.63
C ILE A 3 -36.79 27.72 52.20
N ILE A 4 -35.49 28.04 52.09
CA ILE A 4 -34.80 28.22 50.81
C ILE A 4 -34.31 26.83 50.37
N PHE A 5 -34.93 26.30 49.32
CA PHE A 5 -34.46 25.07 48.66
C PHE A 5 -33.31 25.41 47.74
N TYR A 6 -32.07 25.00 48.10
CA TYR A 6 -30.93 25.04 47.18
C TYR A 6 -30.98 23.82 46.31
N PHE A 7 -31.31 24.05 45.04
CA PHE A 7 -31.19 23.05 44.02
C PHE A 7 -29.72 23.01 43.59
N PHE A 8 -28.96 21.99 44.02
CA PHE A 8 -27.64 21.73 43.53
C PHE A 8 -27.79 21.09 42.13
N ILE A 9 -27.63 21.86 41.07
CA ILE A 9 -27.45 21.32 39.72
C ILE A 9 -26.00 20.83 39.65
N ILE A 10 -25.80 19.54 39.87
CA ILE A 10 -24.53 18.87 39.50
C ILE A 10 -24.54 18.74 37.96
N VAL A 11 -23.92 19.73 37.34
CA VAL A 11 -23.56 19.60 35.89
C VAL A 11 -22.44 18.58 35.81
N PHE A 12 -22.81 17.33 35.56
CA PHE A 12 -21.86 16.35 35.11
C PHE A 12 -21.42 16.80 33.72
N THR A 13 -20.30 17.50 33.60
CA THR A 13 -19.60 17.67 32.37
C THR A 13 -19.02 16.30 32.02
N MET A 14 -19.81 15.47 31.33
CA MET A 14 -19.25 14.39 30.54
C MET A 14 -18.33 15.09 29.52
N GLN A 15 -17.04 15.05 29.77
CA GLN A 15 -16.07 15.26 28.72
C GLN A 15 -16.28 14.08 27.77
N LEU A 16 -17.10 14.29 26.74
CA LEU A 16 -17.10 13.45 25.56
C LEU A 16 -15.73 13.66 24.92
N ASN A 17 -14.76 12.89 25.40
CA ASN A 17 -13.54 12.69 24.62
C ASN A 17 -13.99 11.98 23.36
N ALA A 18 -14.36 12.75 22.35
CA ALA A 18 -14.50 12.26 20.98
C ALA A 18 -13.09 11.95 20.45
N GLN A 19 -12.35 11.13 21.19
CA GLN A 19 -11.04 10.68 20.78
C GLN A 19 -11.26 9.57 19.76
N ASN A 20 -10.97 9.90 18.53
CA ASN A 20 -10.94 8.93 17.46
C ASN A 20 -9.67 8.08 17.63
N ASN A 21 -9.83 6.86 18.16
CA ASN A 21 -8.73 5.94 18.47
C ASN A 21 -8.50 4.90 17.36
N TYR A 22 -8.99 5.14 16.14
CA TYR A 22 -8.74 4.22 15.04
C TYR A 22 -7.25 4.20 14.69
N PRO A 23 -6.68 3.02 14.40
CA PRO A 23 -5.28 2.92 14.05
C PRO A 23 -4.91 3.76 12.82
N ILE A 24 -3.68 4.26 12.83
CA ILE A 24 -3.06 4.97 11.71
C ILE A 24 -2.18 3.98 10.95
N VAL A 25 -2.37 3.88 9.66
CA VAL A 25 -1.58 3.04 8.76
C VAL A 25 -0.74 3.92 7.86
N LEU A 26 0.57 3.72 7.87
CA LEU A 26 1.53 4.46 7.08
C LEU A 26 1.95 3.63 5.85
N ILE A 27 1.80 4.21 4.65
CA ILE A 27 2.17 3.58 3.38
C ILE A 27 3.25 4.42 2.69
N HIS A 28 4.44 3.87 2.56
CA HIS A 28 5.59 4.52 1.93
C HIS A 28 5.40 4.71 0.42
N GLY A 29 6.24 5.54 -0.21
CA GLY A 29 6.23 5.81 -1.64
C GLY A 29 7.03 4.81 -2.47
N PHE A 30 7.31 5.20 -3.71
CA PHE A 30 8.21 4.50 -4.62
C PHE A 30 9.60 4.38 -4.01
N MET A 31 10.23 3.18 -4.11
CA MET A 31 11.53 2.88 -3.51
C MET A 31 11.58 3.11 -1.98
N GLY A 32 10.42 3.12 -1.32
CA GLY A 32 10.33 3.20 0.14
C GLY A 32 10.43 1.83 0.79
N TRP A 33 10.40 1.81 2.11
CA TRP A 33 10.54 0.60 2.95
C TRP A 33 9.65 0.68 4.19
N GLY A 34 9.39 -0.47 4.79
CA GLY A 34 8.68 -0.59 6.04
C GLY A 34 9.58 -0.51 7.27
N GLU A 35 8.98 -0.78 8.43
CA GLU A 35 9.69 -0.79 9.72
C GLU A 35 10.81 -1.85 9.69
N ASP A 36 11.99 -1.52 10.22
CA ASP A 36 13.17 -2.39 10.35
C ASP A 36 13.85 -2.88 9.06
N GLU A 37 13.38 -2.51 7.87
CA GLU A 37 13.97 -2.99 6.61
C GLU A 37 15.31 -2.30 6.26
N MET A 38 15.51 -1.07 6.74
CA MET A 38 16.75 -0.30 6.54
C MET A 38 17.49 -0.03 7.86
N GLY A 39 17.42 -0.99 8.80
CA GLY A 39 18.03 -0.89 10.12
C GLY A 39 17.44 0.28 10.92
N GLU A 40 18.30 1.15 11.47
CA GLU A 40 17.86 2.29 12.30
C GLU A 40 17.34 3.50 11.48
N TYR A 41 17.39 3.44 10.14
CA TYR A 41 16.97 4.54 9.28
C TYR A 41 15.54 4.37 8.80
N ASN A 42 14.63 5.12 9.41
CA ASN A 42 13.19 5.02 9.14
C ASN A 42 12.79 5.74 7.85
N TYR A 43 11.88 5.15 7.08
CA TYR A 43 11.25 5.87 5.97
C TYR A 43 10.50 7.11 6.48
N TRP A 44 9.79 6.95 7.57
CA TRP A 44 9.01 8.01 8.23
C TRP A 44 9.85 8.70 9.31
N GLY A 45 10.68 9.65 8.88
CA GLY A 45 11.42 10.53 9.78
C GLY A 45 12.95 10.34 9.79
N GLY A 46 13.51 9.41 9.03
CA GLY A 46 14.96 9.19 8.96
C GLY A 46 15.54 8.69 10.29
N ASN A 47 16.39 9.49 10.92
CA ASN A 47 17.01 9.15 12.22
C ASN A 47 16.05 9.25 13.42
N LYS A 48 14.82 9.72 13.22
CA LYS A 48 13.78 9.78 14.24
C LYS A 48 12.50 9.18 13.67
N SER A 49 12.02 8.12 14.29
CA SER A 49 10.76 7.49 13.87
C SER A 49 9.57 8.41 14.18
N TYR A 50 8.90 8.88 13.13
CA TYR A 50 7.62 9.61 13.31
C TYR A 50 6.52 8.66 13.79
N ALA A 51 6.56 7.39 13.39
CA ALA A 51 5.61 6.40 13.89
C ALA A 51 5.71 6.23 15.40
N ASP A 52 6.95 6.17 15.94
CA ASP A 52 7.15 6.08 17.40
C ASP A 52 6.67 7.34 18.12
N MET A 53 6.93 8.52 17.57
CA MET A 53 6.41 9.77 18.15
C MET A 53 4.88 9.79 18.21
N ILE A 54 4.21 9.23 17.20
CA ILE A 54 2.75 9.11 17.18
C ILE A 54 2.30 8.03 18.17
N ARG A 55 3.01 6.91 18.29
CA ARG A 55 2.76 5.85 19.30
C ARG A 55 2.90 6.38 20.72
N GLU A 56 3.94 7.17 21.00
CA GLU A 56 4.15 7.83 22.30
C GLU A 56 3.03 8.82 22.67
N SER A 57 2.33 9.38 21.68
CA SER A 57 1.14 10.22 21.92
C SER A 57 -0.14 9.41 22.19
N GLY A 58 -0.04 8.08 22.31
CA GLY A 58 -1.14 7.17 22.67
C GLY A 58 -1.93 6.62 21.48
N ASN A 59 -1.44 6.78 20.25
CA ASN A 59 -2.10 6.25 19.05
C ASN A 59 -1.49 4.89 18.63
N THR A 60 -2.32 4.04 18.03
CA THR A 60 -1.85 2.83 17.37
C THR A 60 -1.39 3.16 15.95
N VAL A 61 -0.16 2.78 15.60
CA VAL A 61 0.42 3.05 14.27
C VAL A 61 1.01 1.76 13.69
N PHE A 62 0.71 1.48 12.44
CA PHE A 62 1.29 0.41 11.64
C PHE A 62 2.02 0.99 10.43
N GLU A 63 3.28 0.65 10.25
CA GLU A 63 4.05 0.95 9.05
C GLU A 63 4.02 -0.29 8.15
N LEU A 64 3.51 -0.14 6.93
CA LEU A 64 3.43 -1.25 5.99
C LEU A 64 4.68 -1.30 5.11
N SER A 65 5.14 -2.52 4.85
CA SER A 65 6.19 -2.83 3.91
C SER A 65 5.58 -3.42 2.64
N VAL A 66 5.20 -2.58 1.70
CA VAL A 66 4.63 -3.02 0.42
C VAL A 66 5.69 -2.95 -0.68
N GLY A 67 5.54 -3.71 -1.75
CA GLY A 67 6.52 -3.77 -2.83
C GLY A 67 6.96 -2.39 -3.32
N PRO A 68 8.26 -2.02 -3.16
CA PRO A 68 8.73 -0.65 -3.40
C PRO A 68 8.67 -0.22 -4.87
N VAL A 69 8.65 -1.17 -5.79
CA VAL A 69 8.55 -0.95 -7.24
C VAL A 69 7.33 -1.61 -7.87
N SER A 70 6.50 -2.27 -7.09
CA SER A 70 5.27 -2.92 -7.54
C SER A 70 4.20 -1.89 -7.93
N SER A 71 3.19 -2.32 -8.68
CA SER A 71 2.04 -1.49 -9.04
C SER A 71 1.22 -1.10 -7.82
N ASN A 72 0.38 -0.07 -7.96
CA ASN A 72 -0.57 0.30 -6.89
C ASN A 72 -1.55 -0.83 -6.57
N TRP A 73 -1.92 -1.67 -7.54
CA TRP A 73 -2.75 -2.86 -7.31
C TRP A 73 -2.05 -3.85 -6.39
N ASP A 74 -0.84 -4.27 -6.77
CA ASP A 74 -0.08 -5.26 -5.99
C ASP A 74 0.20 -4.74 -4.57
N ARG A 75 0.63 -3.50 -4.44
CA ARG A 75 0.86 -2.83 -3.15
C ARG A 75 -0.40 -2.74 -2.28
N ALA A 76 -1.56 -2.46 -2.87
CA ALA A 76 -2.83 -2.40 -2.15
C ALA A 76 -3.27 -3.79 -1.65
N VAL A 77 -3.07 -4.82 -2.46
CA VAL A 77 -3.31 -6.22 -2.06
C VAL A 77 -2.39 -6.62 -0.90
N GLU A 78 -1.10 -6.32 -1.00
CA GLU A 78 -0.14 -6.56 0.08
C GLU A 78 -0.50 -5.83 1.37
N ALA A 79 -0.89 -4.55 1.26
CA ALA A 79 -1.35 -3.76 2.41
C ALA A 79 -2.55 -4.40 3.11
N TYR A 80 -3.51 -4.91 2.34
CA TYR A 80 -4.65 -5.64 2.89
C TYR A 80 -4.22 -6.86 3.70
N TYR A 81 -3.37 -7.72 3.13
CA TYR A 81 -2.96 -8.95 3.80
C TYR A 81 -2.00 -8.69 4.97
N GLN A 82 -1.17 -7.64 4.92
CA GLN A 82 -0.39 -7.24 6.09
C GLN A 82 -1.28 -6.81 7.26
N LEU A 83 -2.38 -6.14 7.00
CA LEU A 83 -3.35 -5.73 8.04
C LEU A 83 -4.23 -6.90 8.50
N LYS A 84 -4.90 -7.59 7.59
CA LYS A 84 -5.86 -8.66 7.91
C LYS A 84 -5.21 -9.97 8.28
N GLY A 85 -4.07 -10.27 7.71
CA GLY A 85 -3.43 -11.59 7.77
C GLY A 85 -3.85 -12.50 6.61
N GLY A 86 -3.17 -13.63 6.50
CA GLY A 86 -3.39 -14.64 5.46
C GLY A 86 -2.33 -14.62 4.37
N GLN A 87 -2.51 -15.47 3.38
CA GLN A 87 -1.65 -15.54 2.20
C GLN A 87 -2.09 -14.49 1.18
N VAL A 88 -1.13 -13.71 0.69
CA VAL A 88 -1.39 -12.74 -0.39
C VAL A 88 -2.01 -13.44 -1.59
N ASP A 89 -3.08 -12.88 -2.11
CA ASP A 89 -3.77 -13.30 -3.33
C ASP A 89 -4.03 -12.09 -4.22
N TYR A 90 -3.22 -11.94 -5.27
CA TYR A 90 -3.32 -10.81 -6.21
C TYR A 90 -4.55 -10.88 -7.13
N GLY A 91 -5.35 -11.94 -7.04
CA GLY A 91 -6.50 -12.23 -7.89
C GLY A 91 -6.13 -13.04 -9.15
N ASN A 92 -7.03 -13.89 -9.55
CA ASN A 92 -6.83 -14.79 -10.70
C ASN A 92 -6.75 -14.02 -12.02
N SER A 93 -7.70 -13.10 -12.24
CA SER A 93 -7.78 -12.28 -13.44
C SER A 93 -6.55 -11.40 -13.61
N HIS A 94 -6.16 -10.68 -12.54
CA HIS A 94 -5.00 -9.80 -12.52
C HIS A 94 -3.70 -10.59 -12.77
N SER A 95 -3.52 -11.70 -12.06
CA SER A 95 -2.31 -12.51 -12.16
C SER A 95 -2.12 -13.13 -13.54
N LYS A 96 -3.21 -13.56 -14.18
CA LYS A 96 -3.17 -14.04 -15.57
C LYS A 96 -2.84 -12.92 -16.56
N LYS A 97 -3.48 -11.76 -16.40
CA LYS A 97 -3.26 -10.59 -17.26
C LYS A 97 -1.80 -10.16 -17.30
N TYR A 98 -1.14 -10.16 -16.15
CA TYR A 98 0.23 -9.67 -16.02
C TYR A 98 1.29 -10.76 -15.88
N ASN A 99 0.89 -12.04 -15.96
CA ASN A 99 1.77 -13.20 -15.85
C ASN A 99 2.62 -13.22 -14.56
N ILE A 100 1.97 -12.89 -13.44
CA ILE A 100 2.56 -12.94 -12.10
C ILE A 100 2.05 -14.17 -11.34
N GLU A 101 2.70 -14.51 -10.23
CA GLU A 101 2.24 -15.55 -9.32
C GLU A 101 1.06 -15.03 -8.49
N GLN A 102 -0.09 -15.70 -8.55
CA GLN A 102 -1.30 -15.26 -7.87
C GLN A 102 -1.13 -15.31 -6.35
N LYS A 103 -0.58 -16.41 -5.81
CA LYS A 103 -0.43 -16.68 -4.38
C LYS A 103 1.02 -17.06 -4.07
N PRO A 104 1.94 -16.08 -3.95
CA PRO A 104 3.34 -16.38 -3.62
C PRO A 104 3.44 -17.08 -2.26
N SER A 105 4.16 -18.21 -2.22
CA SER A 105 4.21 -19.07 -1.02
C SER A 105 4.91 -18.45 0.18
N ASN A 106 5.75 -17.44 -0.05
CA ASN A 106 6.49 -16.72 0.97
C ASN A 106 5.77 -15.48 1.51
N LYS A 107 4.65 -15.06 0.90
CA LYS A 107 3.88 -13.88 1.33
C LYS A 107 2.68 -14.31 2.19
N ILE A 108 2.96 -14.72 3.42
CA ILE A 108 1.94 -15.10 4.41
C ILE A 108 2.12 -14.22 5.65
N TYR A 109 1.07 -13.47 6.00
CA TYR A 109 1.10 -12.53 7.12
C TYR A 109 0.21 -12.99 8.28
N LYS A 110 0.64 -12.69 9.51
CA LYS A 110 -0.19 -12.94 10.72
C LYS A 110 -1.33 -11.96 10.85
N GLY A 111 -1.22 -10.81 10.20
CA GLY A 111 -2.12 -9.67 10.37
C GLY A 111 -1.69 -8.75 11.51
N LEU A 112 -1.44 -7.49 11.16
CA LEU A 112 -1.13 -6.42 12.13
C LEU A 112 -2.41 -5.96 12.83
N TYR A 113 -3.55 -6.03 12.16
CA TYR A 113 -4.86 -5.61 12.65
C TYR A 113 -5.97 -6.56 12.17
N PRO A 114 -6.01 -7.84 12.63
CA PRO A 114 -6.97 -8.85 12.15
C PRO A 114 -8.43 -8.47 12.35
N GLN A 115 -8.76 -7.65 13.36
CA GLN A 115 -10.10 -7.12 13.64
C GLN A 115 -10.54 -5.97 12.72
N TRP A 116 -9.72 -5.56 11.75
CA TRP A 116 -10.04 -4.51 10.79
C TRP A 116 -11.33 -4.84 10.03
N ASP A 117 -12.34 -4.02 10.23
CA ASP A 117 -13.67 -4.12 9.63
C ASP A 117 -14.40 -2.76 9.68
N GLU A 118 -15.68 -2.71 9.37
CA GLU A 118 -16.49 -1.49 9.39
C GLU A 118 -16.67 -0.88 10.81
N ASN A 119 -16.55 -1.68 11.87
CA ASN A 119 -16.65 -1.23 13.26
C ASN A 119 -15.27 -0.82 13.82
N ASN A 120 -14.22 -1.32 13.21
CA ASN A 120 -12.82 -1.07 13.55
C ASN A 120 -12.05 -0.50 12.35
N PRO A 121 -12.49 0.63 11.76
CA PRO A 121 -11.85 1.19 10.58
C PRO A 121 -10.47 1.79 10.90
N ILE A 122 -9.74 2.17 9.86
CA ILE A 122 -8.40 2.75 9.97
C ILE A 122 -8.33 4.13 9.33
N HIS A 123 -7.30 4.89 9.72
CA HIS A 123 -6.80 6.05 9.00
C HIS A 123 -5.58 5.65 8.18
N ILE A 124 -5.47 6.12 6.95
CA ILE A 124 -4.30 5.85 6.11
C ILE A 124 -3.58 7.17 5.83
N ILE A 125 -2.26 7.17 6.00
CA ILE A 125 -1.37 8.25 5.56
C ILE A 125 -0.43 7.66 4.51
N GLY A 126 -0.52 8.15 3.29
CA GLY A 126 0.34 7.72 2.18
C GLY A 126 1.26 8.85 1.73
N HIS A 127 2.55 8.58 1.66
CA HIS A 127 3.53 9.52 1.11
C HIS A 127 3.84 9.18 -0.35
N SER A 128 3.90 10.19 -1.22
CA SER A 128 4.24 10.01 -2.63
C SER A 128 3.31 8.96 -3.28
N MET A 129 3.83 7.91 -3.92
CA MET A 129 3.04 6.81 -4.47
C MET A 129 2.12 6.12 -3.44
N GLY A 130 2.48 6.17 -2.14
CA GLY A 130 1.65 5.60 -1.07
C GLY A 130 0.24 6.18 -0.99
N GLY A 131 0.06 7.44 -1.39
CA GLY A 131 -1.28 8.04 -1.49
C GLY A 131 -2.12 7.48 -2.64
N GLN A 132 -1.49 7.14 -3.78
CA GLN A 132 -2.15 6.42 -4.87
C GLN A 132 -2.49 4.98 -4.43
N THR A 133 -1.56 4.30 -3.75
CA THR A 133 -1.77 2.96 -3.18
C THR A 133 -2.94 2.93 -2.19
N ALA A 134 -3.06 3.95 -1.33
CA ALA A 134 -4.18 4.08 -0.38
C ALA A 134 -5.54 4.22 -1.10
N ARG A 135 -5.59 5.00 -2.18
CA ARG A 135 -6.80 5.12 -3.02
C ARG A 135 -7.12 3.83 -3.77
N MET A 136 -6.10 3.11 -4.23
CA MET A 136 -6.28 1.79 -4.83
C MET A 136 -6.84 0.80 -3.80
N LEU A 137 -6.31 0.77 -2.58
CA LEU A 137 -6.85 -0.09 -1.51
C LEU A 137 -8.32 0.22 -1.23
N GLN A 138 -8.70 1.51 -1.14
CA GLN A 138 -10.10 1.90 -0.98
C GLN A 138 -10.98 1.43 -2.15
N TYR A 139 -10.48 1.51 -3.38
CA TYR A 139 -11.18 1.02 -4.55
C TYR A 139 -11.38 -0.49 -4.49
N LEU A 140 -10.32 -1.25 -4.19
CA LEU A 140 -10.39 -2.72 -4.09
C LEU A 140 -11.38 -3.17 -3.00
N LEU A 141 -11.43 -2.48 -1.87
CA LEU A 141 -12.38 -2.74 -0.79
C LEU A 141 -13.84 -2.44 -1.19
N SER A 142 -14.07 -1.54 -2.14
CA SER A 142 -15.41 -1.09 -2.52
C SER A 142 -16.02 -1.84 -3.70
N GLN A 143 -15.28 -2.76 -4.32
CA GLN A 143 -15.71 -3.48 -5.52
C GLN A 143 -15.71 -4.99 -5.33
N GLU A 144 -16.52 -5.68 -6.13
CA GLU A 144 -16.42 -7.13 -6.34
C GLU A 144 -15.74 -7.39 -7.69
N PHE A 145 -14.78 -8.28 -7.71
CA PHE A 145 -14.06 -8.66 -8.92
C PHE A 145 -14.42 -10.09 -9.34
N PHE A 146 -14.34 -10.34 -10.64
CA PHE A 146 -14.73 -11.62 -11.24
C PHE A 146 -13.55 -12.24 -11.98
N ILE A 147 -13.47 -13.58 -11.94
CA ILE A 147 -12.36 -14.36 -12.54
C ILE A 147 -12.25 -14.13 -14.05
N ASN A 148 -13.40 -13.95 -14.72
CA ASN A 148 -13.43 -13.60 -16.13
C ASN A 148 -14.52 -12.56 -16.38
N GLU A 149 -14.27 -11.62 -17.27
CA GLU A 149 -15.28 -10.66 -17.72
C GLU A 149 -16.51 -11.40 -18.28
N GLY A 150 -17.69 -10.99 -17.86
CA GLY A 150 -18.97 -11.58 -18.31
C GLY A 150 -19.37 -12.90 -17.62
N THR A 151 -18.62 -13.35 -16.62
CA THR A 151 -19.04 -14.48 -15.75
C THR A 151 -19.54 -13.98 -14.41
N ASN A 152 -20.35 -14.81 -13.73
CA ASN A 152 -20.78 -14.54 -12.35
C ASN A 152 -19.85 -15.17 -11.32
N GLN A 153 -18.68 -15.69 -11.74
CA GLN A 153 -17.73 -16.30 -10.83
C GLN A 153 -16.81 -15.23 -10.24
N LYS A 154 -17.05 -14.92 -8.97
CA LYS A 154 -16.24 -13.96 -8.20
C LYS A 154 -14.82 -14.48 -7.97
N GLU A 155 -13.90 -13.55 -7.74
CA GLU A 155 -12.57 -13.90 -7.24
C GLU A 155 -12.68 -14.59 -5.89
N GLU A 156 -11.78 -15.55 -5.61
CA GLU A 156 -11.77 -16.30 -4.35
C GLU A 156 -11.03 -15.53 -3.22
N SER A 157 -10.32 -14.48 -3.59
CA SER A 157 -9.62 -13.62 -2.64
C SER A 157 -10.60 -12.94 -1.69
N ASN A 158 -10.31 -12.95 -0.39
CA ASN A 158 -11.11 -12.24 0.62
C ASN A 158 -11.19 -10.73 0.36
N LEU A 159 -10.19 -10.14 -0.28
CA LEU A 159 -10.22 -8.74 -0.67
C LEU A 159 -11.05 -8.50 -1.92
N LEU A 160 -10.92 -9.37 -2.94
CA LEU A 160 -11.42 -9.09 -4.28
C LEU A 160 -12.80 -9.72 -4.55
N GLY A 161 -13.19 -10.74 -3.77
CA GLY A 161 -14.46 -11.45 -3.96
C GLY A 161 -15.67 -10.80 -3.29
N ASP A 162 -15.46 -9.91 -2.34
CA ASP A 162 -16.50 -9.24 -1.57
C ASP A 162 -16.24 -7.75 -1.43
N THR A 163 -17.29 -6.97 -1.08
CA THR A 163 -17.15 -5.54 -0.77
C THR A 163 -16.94 -5.32 0.73
N HIS A 164 -16.08 -4.38 1.06
CA HIS A 164 -15.69 -4.03 2.44
C HIS A 164 -15.84 -2.52 2.67
N ASN A 165 -17.08 -2.04 2.61
CA ASN A 165 -17.39 -0.62 2.75
C ASN A 165 -17.09 -0.11 4.17
N ARG A 166 -16.69 1.17 4.29
CA ARG A 166 -16.43 1.87 5.57
C ARG A 166 -15.27 1.34 6.41
N TRP A 167 -14.42 0.47 5.85
CA TRP A 167 -13.21 -0.01 6.55
C TRP A 167 -12.10 1.05 6.62
N ILE A 168 -12.15 2.07 5.79
CA ILE A 168 -11.25 3.22 5.82
C ILE A 168 -12.04 4.44 6.25
N LYS A 169 -11.55 5.14 7.28
CA LYS A 169 -12.17 6.38 7.79
C LYS A 169 -11.63 7.62 7.11
N SER A 170 -10.32 7.66 6.85
CA SER A 170 -9.71 8.75 6.10
C SER A 170 -8.46 8.30 5.34
N ILE A 171 -8.18 9.01 4.26
CA ILE A 171 -6.93 8.93 3.50
C ILE A 171 -6.29 10.31 3.49
N THR A 172 -5.07 10.39 4.01
CA THR A 172 -4.22 11.58 3.94
C THR A 172 -3.07 11.30 2.97
N SER A 173 -3.02 12.02 1.87
CA SER A 173 -1.92 11.95 0.91
C SER A 173 -0.93 13.08 1.14
N ILE A 174 0.37 12.74 1.24
CA ILE A 174 1.46 13.69 1.42
C ILE A 174 2.31 13.67 0.15
N SER A 175 2.42 14.79 -0.54
CA SER A 175 3.22 14.95 -1.77
C SER A 175 2.94 13.87 -2.84
N THR A 176 1.69 13.43 -2.94
CA THR A 176 1.29 12.35 -3.85
C THR A 176 1.08 12.90 -5.27
N PRO A 177 1.73 12.32 -6.30
CA PRO A 177 1.53 12.71 -7.70
C PRO A 177 0.24 12.08 -8.24
N HIS A 178 -0.93 12.60 -7.84
CA HIS A 178 -2.23 12.04 -8.23
C HIS A 178 -2.46 12.05 -9.76
N ASP A 179 -1.88 13.01 -10.46
CA ASP A 179 -1.95 13.13 -11.92
C ASP A 179 -0.67 12.63 -12.63
N GLY A 180 0.15 11.87 -11.89
CA GLY A 180 1.43 11.36 -12.37
C GLY A 180 2.57 12.38 -12.23
N THR A 181 3.74 11.98 -12.71
CA THR A 181 4.95 12.79 -12.66
C THR A 181 5.78 12.62 -13.92
N THR A 182 6.40 13.69 -14.39
CA THR A 182 7.37 13.66 -15.49
C THR A 182 8.72 13.05 -15.06
N LEU A 183 8.98 12.90 -13.76
CA LEU A 183 10.16 12.20 -13.24
C LEU A 183 10.23 10.76 -13.75
N THR A 184 9.09 10.10 -14.01
CA THR A 184 9.06 8.75 -14.57
C THR A 184 9.69 8.68 -15.95
N GLU A 185 9.56 9.71 -16.79
CA GLU A 185 10.24 9.75 -18.09
C GLU A 185 11.76 9.84 -17.92
N ILE A 186 12.25 10.57 -16.94
CA ILE A 186 13.67 10.67 -16.63
C ILE A 186 14.15 9.32 -16.10
N VAL A 187 13.40 8.72 -15.18
CA VAL A 187 13.73 7.43 -14.58
C VAL A 187 13.67 6.30 -15.61
N THR A 188 12.67 6.24 -16.48
CA THR A 188 12.55 5.20 -17.50
C THR A 188 13.48 5.37 -18.70
N LYS A 189 13.82 6.59 -19.08
CA LYS A 189 14.78 6.87 -20.16
C LYS A 189 16.25 6.78 -19.72
N THR A 190 16.51 7.06 -18.44
CA THR A 190 17.86 6.98 -17.87
C THR A 190 18.23 5.57 -17.43
N ILE A 191 17.23 4.66 -17.36
CA ILE A 191 17.41 3.37 -16.75
C ILE A 191 17.00 2.23 -17.70
N PRO A 192 18.01 1.61 -18.25
CA PRO A 192 18.21 0.17 -18.08
C PRO A 192 18.37 -0.19 -16.58
N PHE A 193 17.96 0.71 -15.69
CA PHE A 193 18.19 0.65 -14.24
C PHE A 193 17.42 -0.50 -13.59
N ILE A 194 16.19 -0.77 -14.00
CA ILE A 194 15.48 -1.95 -13.49
C ILE A 194 16.19 -3.22 -13.97
N GLN A 195 16.70 -3.27 -15.21
CA GLN A 195 17.49 -4.39 -15.71
C GLN A 195 18.83 -4.52 -14.98
N TYR A 196 19.51 -3.40 -14.74
CA TYR A 196 20.73 -3.36 -13.95
C TYR A 196 20.47 -3.68 -12.48
N PHE A 197 19.39 -3.12 -11.93
CA PHE A 197 19.03 -3.25 -10.52
C PHE A 197 18.54 -4.66 -10.17
N VAL A 198 17.72 -5.28 -11.00
CA VAL A 198 17.30 -6.69 -10.86
C VAL A 198 18.49 -7.63 -11.10
N GLY A 199 19.36 -7.30 -12.03
CA GLY A 199 20.62 -8.03 -12.23
C GLY A 199 21.50 -7.97 -10.98
N VAL A 200 21.65 -6.81 -10.37
CA VAL A 200 22.44 -6.60 -9.16
C VAL A 200 21.76 -7.16 -7.91
N ALA A 201 20.46 -6.93 -7.72
CA ALA A 201 19.72 -7.50 -6.58
C ALA A 201 19.63 -9.03 -6.64
N GLY A 202 19.52 -9.61 -7.85
CA GLY A 202 19.59 -11.06 -8.04
C GLY A 202 20.97 -11.67 -7.76
N VAL A 203 22.06 -10.87 -7.89
CA VAL A 203 23.45 -11.31 -7.69
C VAL A 203 23.93 -11.11 -6.26
N ILE A 204 23.59 -9.99 -5.64
CA ILE A 204 24.15 -9.61 -4.32
C ILE A 204 23.35 -10.20 -3.17
N GLY A 205 22.13 -10.73 -3.44
CA GLY A 205 21.20 -11.18 -2.41
C GLY A 205 21.14 -10.06 -1.36
N THR A 206 20.28 -9.12 -1.52
CA THR A 206 20.32 -7.89 -0.74
C THR A 206 20.19 -8.19 0.75
N ARG A 207 21.29 -8.18 1.46
CA ARG A 207 21.33 -8.14 2.93
C ARG A 207 20.74 -6.82 3.47
N PHE A 208 20.38 -5.88 2.60
CA PHE A 208 20.09 -4.51 2.99
C PHE A 208 18.72 -3.99 2.51
N TYR A 209 18.12 -4.57 1.47
CA TYR A 209 16.84 -4.07 0.95
C TYR A 209 16.14 -5.13 0.11
N ASP A 210 14.92 -5.49 0.48
CA ASP A 210 14.08 -6.43 -0.29
C ASP A 210 13.18 -5.67 -1.27
N PHE A 211 13.37 -5.90 -2.57
CA PHE A 211 12.52 -5.32 -3.61
C PHE A 211 11.17 -5.99 -3.73
N ASP A 212 10.96 -7.07 -2.96
CA ASP A 212 9.70 -7.80 -2.87
C ASP A 212 9.10 -8.19 -4.24
N LEU A 213 9.97 -8.68 -5.13
CA LEU A 213 9.63 -9.04 -6.52
C LEU A 213 9.34 -10.54 -6.71
N ASP A 214 9.04 -11.26 -5.65
CA ASP A 214 8.84 -12.71 -5.68
C ASP A 214 7.70 -13.14 -6.58
N HIS A 215 6.61 -12.38 -6.60
CA HIS A 215 5.46 -12.64 -7.46
C HIS A 215 5.76 -12.53 -8.96
N TRP A 216 6.85 -11.85 -9.34
CA TRP A 216 7.33 -11.77 -10.72
C TRP A 216 8.22 -12.95 -11.13
N ARG A 217 8.48 -13.90 -10.23
CA ARG A 217 9.33 -15.08 -10.48
C ARG A 217 10.75 -14.69 -10.85
N PHE A 218 11.29 -13.63 -10.29
CA PHE A 218 12.65 -13.18 -10.56
C PHE A 218 13.72 -14.03 -9.88
N LYS A 219 13.37 -14.80 -8.86
CA LYS A 219 14.33 -15.70 -8.21
C LYS A 219 14.87 -16.72 -9.19
N MET A 220 16.15 -17.01 -9.05
CA MET A 220 16.82 -18.08 -9.78
C MET A 220 16.18 -19.42 -9.42
N LYS A 221 15.82 -20.22 -10.45
CA LYS A 221 15.23 -21.54 -10.21
C LYS A 221 16.26 -22.51 -9.70
N ASN A 222 15.83 -23.50 -8.92
CA ASN A 222 16.69 -24.60 -8.50
C ASN A 222 17.33 -25.26 -9.75
N ASN A 223 18.65 -25.43 -9.73
CA ASN A 223 19.45 -25.98 -10.83
C ASN A 223 19.47 -25.13 -12.12
N GLU A 224 19.05 -23.87 -12.10
CA GLU A 224 19.20 -22.95 -13.22
C GLU A 224 20.65 -22.46 -13.30
N SER A 225 21.26 -22.53 -14.49
CA SER A 225 22.59 -21.94 -14.67
C SER A 225 22.51 -20.41 -14.73
N TRP A 226 23.58 -19.71 -14.36
CA TRP A 226 23.67 -18.27 -14.47
C TRP A 226 23.33 -17.73 -15.87
N THR A 227 23.83 -18.43 -16.90
CA THR A 227 23.55 -18.03 -18.30
C THR A 227 22.07 -18.12 -18.62
N ASN A 228 21.40 -19.20 -18.19
CA ASN A 228 19.96 -19.37 -18.40
C ASN A 228 19.15 -18.35 -17.59
N TYR A 229 19.54 -18.09 -16.35
CA TYR A 229 18.92 -17.06 -15.53
C TYR A 229 19.00 -15.67 -16.18
N LEU A 230 20.20 -15.25 -16.60
CA LEU A 230 20.38 -13.94 -17.25
C LEU A 230 19.61 -13.84 -18.57
N ASN A 231 19.55 -14.90 -19.37
CA ASN A 231 18.76 -14.92 -20.61
C ASN A 231 17.27 -14.83 -20.32
N ARG A 232 16.78 -15.56 -19.31
CA ARG A 232 15.38 -15.47 -18.86
C ARG A 232 15.05 -14.05 -18.35
N MET A 233 15.93 -13.44 -17.60
CA MET A 233 15.74 -12.09 -17.09
C MET A 233 15.73 -11.04 -18.21
N LYS A 234 16.60 -11.16 -19.20
CA LYS A 234 16.62 -10.24 -20.36
C LYS A 234 15.32 -10.24 -21.16
N GLN A 235 14.62 -11.37 -21.21
CA GLN A 235 13.40 -11.58 -21.98
C GLN A 235 12.12 -11.56 -21.12
N HIS A 236 12.25 -11.12 -19.86
CA HIS A 236 11.13 -11.20 -18.93
C HIS A 236 10.05 -10.19 -19.28
N SER A 237 8.78 -10.64 -19.30
CA SER A 237 7.59 -9.80 -19.60
C SER A 237 7.40 -8.60 -18.66
N ALA A 238 8.00 -8.66 -17.48
CA ALA A 238 7.99 -7.58 -16.52
C ALA A 238 8.59 -6.26 -17.05
N TRP A 239 9.45 -6.31 -18.04
CA TRP A 239 10.07 -5.11 -18.62
C TRP A 239 9.13 -4.27 -19.47
N GLU A 240 8.05 -4.87 -19.96
CA GLU A 240 7.04 -4.24 -20.81
C GLU A 240 5.68 -4.14 -20.11
N THR A 241 5.61 -4.52 -18.84
CA THR A 241 4.35 -4.55 -18.12
C THR A 241 3.87 -3.17 -17.70
N LYS A 242 2.54 -3.01 -17.65
CA LYS A 242 1.89 -1.91 -16.97
C LYS A 242 1.68 -2.16 -15.46
N ASN A 243 1.94 -3.38 -14.97
CA ASN A 243 1.80 -3.75 -13.57
C ASN A 243 3.05 -3.39 -12.77
N ILE A 244 3.45 -2.14 -12.80
CA ILE A 244 4.68 -1.64 -12.17
C ILE A 244 4.53 -0.16 -11.78
N SER A 245 5.23 0.26 -10.75
CA SER A 245 5.21 1.63 -10.24
C SER A 245 5.56 2.69 -11.28
N SER A 246 6.49 2.39 -12.20
CA SER A 246 6.88 3.34 -13.26
C SER A 246 5.74 3.65 -14.23
N TRP A 247 4.85 2.69 -14.48
CA TRP A 247 3.62 2.94 -15.23
C TRP A 247 2.64 3.77 -14.41
N ASP A 248 2.32 3.34 -13.19
CA ASP A 248 1.32 4.00 -12.33
C ASP A 248 1.67 5.46 -12.01
N LEU A 249 2.97 5.77 -11.91
CA LEU A 249 3.47 7.12 -11.67
C LEU A 249 3.58 7.95 -12.95
N SER A 250 3.48 7.35 -14.15
CA SER A 250 3.49 8.09 -15.41
C SER A 250 2.21 8.92 -15.57
N LEU A 251 2.24 9.94 -16.44
CA LEU A 251 1.05 10.76 -16.72
C LEU A 251 -0.09 9.93 -17.30
N ASP A 252 0.21 8.97 -18.16
CA ASP A 252 -0.79 8.10 -18.78
C ASP A 252 -1.33 7.05 -17.80
N GLY A 253 -0.44 6.42 -17.01
CA GLY A 253 -0.83 5.48 -15.97
C GLY A 253 -1.66 6.13 -14.88
N ALA A 254 -1.29 7.31 -14.40
CA ALA A 254 -2.07 8.07 -13.42
C ALA A 254 -3.45 8.46 -13.96
N ARG A 255 -3.55 8.83 -15.24
CA ARG A 255 -4.83 9.11 -15.89
C ARG A 255 -5.70 7.86 -15.99
N GLU A 256 -5.13 6.72 -16.39
CA GLU A 256 -5.81 5.41 -16.42
C GLU A 256 -6.33 5.06 -15.01
N LEU A 257 -5.50 5.23 -13.99
CA LEU A 257 -5.84 5.00 -12.59
C LEU A 257 -7.00 5.91 -12.13
N ASN A 258 -6.93 7.21 -12.40
CA ASN A 258 -7.95 8.18 -11.99
C ASN A 258 -9.32 7.95 -12.64
N ASN A 259 -9.40 7.26 -13.77
CA ASN A 259 -10.68 6.87 -14.38
C ASN A 259 -11.45 5.85 -13.52
N HIS A 260 -10.76 5.08 -12.72
CA HIS A 260 -11.33 4.04 -11.85
C HIS A 260 -11.42 4.45 -10.38
N LEU A 261 -10.46 5.22 -9.87
CA LEU A 261 -10.36 5.57 -8.46
C LEU A 261 -11.24 6.77 -8.10
N GLN A 262 -12.52 6.53 -7.90
CA GLN A 262 -13.45 7.55 -7.45
C GLN A 262 -13.38 7.73 -5.92
N ALA A 263 -13.65 8.96 -5.44
CA ALA A 263 -13.77 9.22 -4.01
C ALA A 263 -15.03 8.56 -3.45
N SER A 264 -14.91 7.93 -2.28
CA SER A 264 -16.06 7.39 -1.54
C SER A 264 -16.66 8.45 -0.63
N ALA A 265 -17.99 8.51 -0.56
CA ALA A 265 -18.70 9.41 0.35
C ALA A 265 -18.47 9.08 1.84
N ASP A 266 -18.04 7.85 2.15
CA ASP A 266 -17.80 7.37 3.51
C ASP A 266 -16.37 7.64 4.01
N VAL A 267 -15.49 8.19 3.17
CA VAL A 267 -14.06 8.41 3.46
C VAL A 267 -13.72 9.90 3.42
N TYR A 268 -13.04 10.39 4.44
CA TYR A 268 -12.47 11.74 4.43
C TYR A 268 -11.13 11.75 3.70
N TYR A 269 -10.95 12.68 2.76
CA TYR A 269 -9.71 12.82 1.99
C TYR A 269 -9.00 14.11 2.35
N PHE A 270 -7.69 13.99 2.65
CA PHE A 270 -6.81 15.12 2.90
C PHE A 270 -5.61 15.05 1.97
N SER A 271 -5.16 16.19 1.48
CA SER A 271 -3.96 16.30 0.66
C SER A 271 -3.04 17.36 1.24
N ILE A 272 -1.79 16.98 1.50
CA ILE A 272 -0.72 17.85 1.99
C ILE A 272 0.29 17.98 0.85
N VAL A 273 0.44 19.21 0.36
CA VAL A 273 1.43 19.55 -0.66
C VAL A 273 2.64 20.16 0.02
N THR A 274 3.82 19.67 -0.31
CA THR A 274 5.08 20.21 0.19
C THR A 274 5.86 20.85 -0.96
N SER A 275 6.62 21.88 -0.66
CA SER A 275 7.60 22.45 -1.57
C SER A 275 8.94 22.59 -0.84
N THR A 276 10.02 22.23 -1.52
CA THR A 276 11.37 22.56 -1.06
C THR A 276 11.77 23.87 -1.72
N THR A 277 12.04 24.89 -0.94
CA THR A 277 12.69 26.12 -1.38
C THR A 277 14.16 26.04 -0.97
N GLU A 278 15.07 26.33 -1.92
CA GLU A 278 16.48 26.53 -1.61
C GLU A 278 16.70 27.79 -0.77
#